data_3a94c0f251dba724db926641799043cc
#
_entry.id   3a94c0f251dba724db926641799043cc
#
_cell.length_a   1.000
_cell.length_b   1.000
_cell.length_c   1.000
_cell.angle_alpha   90.00
_cell.angle_beta   90.00
_cell.angle_gamma   90.00
#
_symmetry.space_group_name_H-M   'P 1'
#
loop_
_entity.id
_entity.type
_entity.pdbx_description
1 polymer ?
#
loop_
_entity_poly.entity_id
_entity_poly.type
_entity_poly.pdbx_seq_one_letter_code
_entity_poly.pdbx_strand_id
1 'polypeptide(L)'
;MIFILSCADSDYPMDNWIDVPLQELEPPAVFFNPHEINVSVGDTFAVNFYVLQVNNVAGVHLRVQYLRQRLQFLDMEVGELFIDAYDTLFFWDSTEASYLDVYSFYLADESTYSSGTRSIATAYFRAKISLDSELIYLRPATRMVTPDNQPITIKSYGIAKINVN
;
A
#
# COMPACT_ATOMS: atom_id res chain seq x y z
N MET A 1 -10.75 -32.63 44.22
CA MET A 1 -9.68 -31.65 43.93
C MET A 1 -9.73 -31.38 42.43
N ILE A 2 -10.38 -30.27 42.06
CA ILE A 2 -10.62 -29.92 40.63
C ILE A 2 -9.55 -28.90 40.28
N PHE A 3 -8.67 -29.26 39.32
CA PHE A 3 -7.71 -28.33 38.72
C PHE A 3 -8.42 -27.54 37.63
N ILE A 4 -8.67 -26.27 37.86
CA ILE A 4 -9.06 -25.32 36.84
C ILE A 4 -7.78 -24.93 36.10
N LEU A 5 -7.57 -25.45 34.88
CA LEU A 5 -6.59 -24.92 33.97
C LEU A 5 -7.12 -23.58 33.46
N SER A 6 -6.60 -22.50 34.00
CA SER A 6 -6.73 -21.17 33.42
C SER A 6 -5.94 -21.18 32.11
N CYS A 7 -6.64 -21.09 30.98
CA CYS A 7 -6.00 -20.60 29.75
C CYS A 7 -5.55 -19.17 30.03
N ALA A 8 -4.26 -18.99 30.19
CA ALA A 8 -3.68 -17.64 30.08
C ALA A 8 -3.96 -17.18 28.65
N ASP A 9 -4.68 -16.08 28.51
CA ASP A 9 -4.74 -15.34 27.27
C ASP A 9 -3.29 -15.07 26.87
N SER A 10 -2.90 -15.58 25.69
CA SER A 10 -1.63 -15.19 25.11
C SER A 10 -1.76 -13.72 24.76
N ASP A 11 -1.18 -12.86 25.58
CA ASP A 11 -0.86 -11.49 25.23
C ASP A 11 0.07 -11.56 24.01
N TYR A 12 -0.52 -11.55 22.81
CA TYR A 12 0.22 -11.20 21.61
C TYR A 12 0.52 -9.72 21.72
N PRO A 13 1.79 -9.33 21.83
CA PRO A 13 2.13 -7.93 21.76
C PRO A 13 1.59 -7.40 20.43
N MET A 14 0.68 -6.45 20.49
CA MET A 14 0.13 -5.72 19.32
C MET A 14 1.17 -4.74 18.74
N ASP A 15 2.43 -4.98 18.99
CA ASP A 15 3.56 -4.21 18.49
C ASP A 15 3.95 -4.63 17.07
N ASN A 16 2.97 -4.88 16.22
CA ASN A 16 3.25 -4.92 14.80
C ASN A 16 3.42 -3.46 14.33
N TRP A 17 4.64 -3.11 13.91
CA TRP A 17 4.97 -1.76 13.42
C TRP A 17 4.05 -1.26 12.29
N ILE A 18 3.28 -2.15 11.66
CA ILE A 18 2.21 -1.84 10.69
C ILE A 18 0.95 -1.32 11.42
N ASP A 19 0.72 -1.67 12.68
CA ASP A 19 -0.54 -1.37 13.37
C ASP A 19 -0.66 0.08 13.84
N VAL A 20 0.46 0.76 14.08
CA VAL A 20 0.47 2.13 14.60
C VAL A 20 -0.14 3.15 13.62
N PRO A 21 0.17 3.13 12.31
CA PRO A 21 -0.49 4.02 11.36
C PRO A 21 -1.91 3.60 10.97
N LEU A 22 -2.32 2.36 11.26
CA LEU A 22 -3.63 1.83 10.86
C LEU A 22 -4.76 2.26 11.77
N GLN A 23 -4.48 2.71 12.97
CA GLN A 23 -5.49 3.06 13.98
C GLN A 23 -6.38 4.24 13.58
N GLU A 24 -5.92 5.10 12.68
CA GLU A 24 -6.66 6.29 12.22
C GLU A 24 -7.33 6.09 10.84
N LEU A 25 -7.15 4.92 10.19
CA LEU A 25 -7.71 4.65 8.87
C LEU A 25 -8.96 3.78 8.97
N GLU A 26 -10.05 4.24 8.39
CA GLU A 26 -11.28 3.46 8.26
C GLU A 26 -11.20 2.51 7.06
N PRO A 27 -11.25 1.17 7.27
CA PRO A 27 -11.21 0.22 6.17
C PRO A 27 -12.54 0.15 5.39
N PRO A 28 -12.51 -0.24 4.10
CA PRO A 28 -11.33 -0.49 3.28
C PRO A 28 -10.54 0.78 3.00
N ALA A 29 -9.20 0.70 3.10
CA ALA A 29 -8.34 1.85 2.88
C ALA A 29 -7.11 1.49 2.03
N VAL A 30 -6.44 2.51 1.51
CA VAL A 30 -5.10 2.41 0.94
C VAL A 30 -4.14 3.29 1.73
N PHE A 31 -2.92 2.81 1.96
CA PHE A 31 -1.96 3.56 2.75
C PHE A 31 -0.51 3.24 2.35
N PHE A 32 0.41 4.07 2.82
CA PHE A 32 1.84 3.89 2.63
C PHE A 32 2.50 3.38 3.91
N ASN A 33 3.50 2.54 3.75
CA ASN A 33 4.31 2.06 4.86
C ASN A 33 5.81 2.04 4.49
N PRO A 34 6.70 2.70 5.22
CA PRO A 34 6.38 3.59 6.34
C PRO A 34 5.62 4.85 5.88
N HIS A 35 4.84 5.43 6.80
CA HIS A 35 4.09 6.66 6.54
C HIS A 35 4.91 7.93 6.79
N GLU A 36 6.05 7.78 7.46
CA GLU A 36 7.03 8.84 7.70
C GLU A 36 8.44 8.31 7.47
N ILE A 37 9.22 9.04 6.68
CA ILE A 37 10.54 8.64 6.22
C ILE A 37 11.50 9.82 6.40
N ASN A 38 12.64 9.57 7.05
CA ASN A 38 13.70 10.55 7.22
C ASN A 38 14.91 10.12 6.40
N VAL A 39 15.35 10.95 5.45
CA VAL A 39 16.44 10.66 4.52
C VAL A 39 17.29 11.90 4.28
N SER A 40 18.51 11.71 3.77
CA SER A 40 19.37 12.79 3.29
C SER A 40 19.24 12.96 1.77
N VAL A 41 19.64 14.12 1.27
CA VAL A 41 19.73 14.37 -0.18
C VAL A 41 20.63 13.34 -0.85
N GLY A 42 20.14 12.71 -1.90
CA GLY A 42 20.82 11.65 -2.65
C GLY A 42 20.51 10.23 -2.18
N ASP A 43 19.94 10.06 -0.99
CA ASP A 43 19.56 8.75 -0.47
C ASP A 43 18.41 8.14 -1.25
N THR A 44 18.47 6.83 -1.39
CA THR A 44 17.38 6.01 -1.93
C THR A 44 16.60 5.38 -0.78
N PHE A 45 15.27 5.39 -0.87
CA PHE A 45 14.37 4.81 0.11
C PHE A 45 13.24 4.05 -0.57
N ALA A 46 12.65 3.11 0.16
CA ALA A 46 11.53 2.31 -0.28
C ALA A 46 10.24 2.73 0.45
N VAL A 47 9.12 2.69 -0.26
CA VAL A 47 7.78 2.88 0.29
C VAL A 47 6.89 1.75 -0.20
N ASN A 48 6.27 1.04 0.72
CA ASN A 48 5.29 0.02 0.38
C ASN A 48 3.90 0.64 0.26
N PHE A 49 3.17 0.23 -0.75
CA PHE A 49 1.76 0.59 -0.98
C PHE A 49 0.89 -0.57 -0.49
N TYR A 50 -0.03 -0.30 0.39
CA TYR A 50 -0.87 -1.29 1.05
C TYR A 50 -2.35 -1.06 0.82
N VAL A 51 -3.10 -2.15 0.85
CA VAL A 51 -4.54 -2.16 1.14
C VAL A 51 -4.75 -2.54 2.61
N LEU A 52 -5.77 -1.95 3.24
CA LEU A 52 -6.16 -2.24 4.62
C LEU A 52 -7.52 -2.92 4.64
N GLN A 53 -7.56 -4.15 5.21
CA GLN A 53 -8.77 -4.91 5.49
C GLN A 53 -9.77 -4.89 4.32
N VAL A 54 -9.26 -5.16 3.14
CA VAL A 54 -10.07 -5.32 1.94
C VAL A 54 -10.70 -6.69 1.89
N ASN A 55 -11.77 -6.84 1.15
CA ASN A 55 -12.42 -8.11 0.94
C ASN A 55 -12.71 -8.30 -0.55
N ASN A 56 -12.42 -9.50 -1.06
CA ASN A 56 -12.78 -9.93 -2.41
C ASN A 56 -12.22 -9.01 -3.52
N VAL A 57 -10.94 -8.62 -3.42
CA VAL A 57 -10.28 -7.77 -4.43
C VAL A 57 -9.77 -8.64 -5.59
N ALA A 58 -10.05 -8.22 -6.81
CA ALA A 58 -9.52 -8.82 -8.04
C ALA A 58 -8.63 -7.87 -8.84
N GLY A 59 -8.77 -6.58 -8.63
CA GLY A 59 -7.96 -5.59 -9.32
C GLY A 59 -7.82 -4.29 -8.55
N VAL A 60 -6.65 -3.69 -8.69
CA VAL A 60 -6.29 -2.41 -8.06
C VAL A 60 -5.65 -1.52 -9.10
N HIS A 61 -6.09 -0.28 -9.16
CA HIS A 61 -5.40 0.82 -9.82
C HIS A 61 -5.14 1.91 -8.78
N LEU A 62 -3.89 2.20 -8.52
CA LEU A 62 -3.47 3.31 -7.67
C LEU A 62 -2.88 4.41 -8.54
N ARG A 63 -3.32 5.64 -8.33
CA ARG A 63 -2.65 6.82 -8.86
C ARG A 63 -2.06 7.60 -7.70
N VAL A 64 -0.73 7.66 -7.65
CA VAL A 64 0.04 8.31 -6.61
C VAL A 64 0.64 9.60 -7.16
N GLN A 65 0.40 10.71 -6.48
CA GLN A 65 1.00 11.99 -6.77
C GLN A 65 2.27 12.18 -5.96
N TYR A 66 3.32 12.69 -6.59
CA TYR A 66 4.57 13.09 -5.95
C TYR A 66 5.23 14.28 -6.69
N LEU A 67 6.12 14.97 -6.03
CA LEU A 67 6.81 16.12 -6.62
C LEU A 67 8.13 15.69 -7.27
N ARG A 68 8.16 15.56 -8.60
CA ARG A 68 9.35 15.18 -9.38
C ARG A 68 10.57 16.10 -9.20
N GLN A 69 10.35 17.33 -8.81
CA GLN A 69 11.45 18.24 -8.47
C GLN A 69 12.17 17.80 -7.19
N ARG A 70 11.45 17.18 -6.24
CA ARG A 70 11.96 16.77 -4.92
C ARG A 70 12.36 15.31 -4.86
N LEU A 71 11.61 14.45 -5.52
CA LEU A 71 11.79 13.00 -5.52
C LEU A 71 11.98 12.49 -6.95
N GLN A 72 12.92 11.56 -7.12
CA GLN A 72 13.09 10.79 -8.34
C GLN A 72 12.52 9.39 -8.10
N PHE A 73 11.50 8.99 -8.84
CA PHE A 73 11.09 7.60 -8.91
C PHE A 73 12.16 6.79 -9.64
N LEU A 74 12.54 5.63 -9.09
CA LEU A 74 13.59 4.78 -9.61
C LEU A 74 13.04 3.48 -10.19
N ASP A 75 12.27 2.74 -9.40
CA ASP A 75 11.77 1.42 -9.75
C ASP A 75 10.59 1.01 -8.88
N MET A 76 9.93 -0.10 -9.24
CA MET A 76 8.85 -0.67 -8.47
C MET A 76 8.84 -2.19 -8.54
N GLU A 77 8.62 -2.83 -7.40
CA GLU A 77 8.44 -4.26 -7.27
C GLU A 77 6.99 -4.61 -6.93
N VAL A 78 6.53 -5.78 -7.38
CA VAL A 78 5.21 -6.31 -7.06
C VAL A 78 5.12 -6.68 -5.57
N GLY A 79 3.98 -6.41 -4.95
CA GLY A 79 3.68 -6.81 -3.57
C GLY A 79 2.99 -8.16 -3.46
N GLU A 80 2.41 -8.42 -2.30
CA GLU A 80 1.85 -9.73 -1.93
C GLU A 80 0.33 -9.83 -2.15
N LEU A 81 -0.34 -8.77 -2.62
CA LEU A 81 -1.80 -8.74 -2.71
C LEU A 81 -2.36 -9.94 -3.48
N PHE A 82 -1.72 -10.33 -4.56
CA PHE A 82 -2.13 -11.44 -5.42
C PHE A 82 -1.10 -12.57 -5.50
N ILE A 83 -0.29 -12.78 -4.45
CA ILE A 83 0.78 -13.78 -4.44
C ILE A 83 0.26 -15.21 -4.64
N ASP A 84 -0.95 -15.48 -4.17
CA ASP A 84 -1.58 -16.80 -4.24
C ASP A 84 -2.47 -16.96 -5.49
N ALA A 85 -2.56 -15.93 -6.36
CA ALA A 85 -3.38 -15.96 -7.54
C ALA A 85 -2.60 -16.41 -8.78
N TYR A 86 -3.29 -17.12 -9.68
CA TYR A 86 -2.75 -17.46 -11.00
C TYR A 86 -2.93 -16.29 -11.98
N ASP A 87 -2.05 -16.22 -13.00
CA ASP A 87 -2.13 -15.24 -14.09
C ASP A 87 -2.26 -13.79 -13.60
N THR A 88 -1.38 -13.41 -12.70
CA THR A 88 -1.32 -12.05 -12.18
C THR A 88 -0.64 -11.12 -13.17
N LEU A 89 -1.17 -9.92 -13.31
CA LEU A 89 -0.57 -8.83 -14.07
C LEU A 89 -0.22 -7.69 -13.12
N PHE A 90 1.03 -7.26 -13.21
CA PHE A 90 1.54 -6.10 -12.50
C PHE A 90 2.32 -5.22 -13.47
N PHE A 91 1.98 -3.95 -13.52
CA PHE A 91 2.73 -2.95 -14.27
C PHE A 91 2.50 -1.55 -13.69
N TRP A 92 3.38 -0.65 -14.04
CA TRP A 92 3.32 0.73 -13.61
C TRP A 92 3.67 1.68 -14.76
N ASP A 93 3.21 2.93 -14.64
CA ASP A 93 3.51 4.02 -15.56
C ASP A 93 3.88 5.28 -14.77
N SER A 94 5.01 5.88 -15.11
CA SER A 94 5.51 7.14 -14.55
C SER A 94 5.75 8.21 -15.63
N THR A 95 5.15 8.04 -16.81
CA THR A 95 5.35 8.95 -17.96
C THR A 95 4.68 10.30 -17.72
N GLU A 96 3.53 10.32 -17.05
CA GLU A 96 2.86 11.57 -16.67
C GLU A 96 3.61 12.27 -15.54
N ALA A 97 3.89 13.56 -15.71
CA ALA A 97 4.65 14.33 -14.74
C ALA A 97 3.92 14.37 -13.37
N SER A 98 4.65 14.05 -12.31
CA SER A 98 4.17 14.05 -10.93
C SER A 98 3.14 12.97 -10.57
N TYR A 99 2.89 12.01 -11.44
CA TYR A 99 2.03 10.87 -11.16
C TYR A 99 2.77 9.55 -11.38
N LEU A 100 2.36 8.56 -10.61
CA LEU A 100 2.75 7.17 -10.72
C LEU A 100 1.47 6.35 -10.69
N ASP A 101 1.16 5.70 -11.80
CA ASP A 101 0.05 4.77 -11.91
C ASP A 101 0.54 3.35 -11.68
N VAL A 102 -0.14 2.63 -10.81
CA VAL A 102 0.19 1.25 -10.45
C VAL A 102 -1.02 0.37 -10.69
N TYR A 103 -0.83 -0.68 -11.47
CA TYR A 103 -1.87 -1.64 -11.81
C TYR A 103 -1.47 -3.02 -11.32
N SER A 104 -2.35 -3.64 -10.55
CA SER A 104 -2.19 -5.02 -10.08
C SER A 104 -3.54 -5.72 -10.16
N PHE A 105 -3.61 -6.84 -10.87
CA PHE A 105 -4.82 -7.64 -11.01
C PHE A 105 -4.50 -9.06 -11.43
N TYR A 106 -5.46 -9.94 -11.29
CA TYR A 106 -5.38 -11.30 -11.80
C TYR A 106 -6.49 -11.57 -12.84
N LEU A 107 -6.21 -12.51 -13.73
CA LEU A 107 -7.09 -12.85 -14.86
C LEU A 107 -7.83 -14.19 -14.67
N ALA A 108 -7.58 -14.90 -13.57
CA ALA A 108 -8.10 -16.23 -13.35
C ALA A 108 -9.63 -16.26 -13.25
N ASP A 109 -10.21 -17.23 -13.94
CA ASP A 109 -11.59 -17.62 -13.80
C ASP A 109 -11.74 -18.37 -12.46
N GLU A 110 -12.70 -17.96 -11.64
CA GLU A 110 -13.13 -18.60 -10.40
C GLU A 110 -12.24 -18.47 -9.13
N SER A 111 -12.83 -17.85 -8.13
CA SER A 111 -12.61 -18.00 -6.68
C SER A 111 -11.27 -17.59 -6.05
N THR A 112 -10.29 -17.10 -6.78
CA THR A 112 -9.09 -16.52 -6.19
C THR A 112 -9.29 -15.02 -6.01
N TYR A 113 -9.80 -14.62 -4.88
CA TYR A 113 -9.88 -13.22 -4.48
C TYR A 113 -8.91 -12.96 -3.33
N SER A 114 -8.35 -11.78 -3.30
CA SER A 114 -7.51 -11.37 -2.18
C SER A 114 -8.30 -10.62 -1.14
N SER A 115 -8.01 -10.91 0.12
CA SER A 115 -8.63 -10.26 1.27
C SER A 115 -7.58 -9.97 2.35
N GLY A 116 -7.92 -9.07 3.28
CA GLY A 116 -7.08 -8.72 4.40
C GLY A 116 -6.26 -7.45 4.17
N THR A 117 -5.16 -7.33 4.90
CA THR A 117 -4.18 -6.24 4.77
C THR A 117 -2.96 -6.81 4.07
N ARG A 118 -2.64 -6.27 2.88
CA ARG A 118 -1.54 -6.78 2.03
C ARG A 118 -0.86 -5.66 1.27
N SER A 119 0.42 -5.86 0.95
CA SER A 119 1.16 -4.94 0.07
C SER A 119 0.74 -5.11 -1.39
N ILE A 120 0.61 -3.99 -2.11
CA ILE A 120 0.34 -3.96 -3.55
C ILE A 120 1.64 -3.89 -4.32
N ALA A 121 2.55 -3.03 -3.85
CA ALA A 121 3.83 -2.76 -4.50
C ALA A 121 4.82 -2.14 -3.51
N THR A 122 6.10 -2.23 -3.84
CA THR A 122 7.19 -1.48 -3.20
C THR A 122 7.78 -0.53 -4.23
N ALA A 123 7.69 0.77 -3.98
CA ALA A 123 8.26 1.81 -4.85
C ALA A 123 9.58 2.33 -4.27
N TYR A 124 10.57 2.52 -5.13
CA TYR A 124 11.88 3.06 -4.78
C TYR A 124 12.01 4.48 -5.29
N PHE A 125 12.40 5.37 -4.39
CA PHE A 125 12.61 6.79 -4.68
C PHE A 125 13.99 7.24 -4.24
N ARG A 126 14.48 8.33 -4.85
CA ARG A 126 15.66 9.07 -4.40
C ARG A 126 15.29 10.49 -4.05
N ALA A 127 15.75 10.99 -2.90
CA ALA A 127 15.63 12.39 -2.52
C ALA A 127 16.58 13.25 -3.36
N LYS A 128 16.05 14.29 -4.01
CA LYS A 128 16.84 15.16 -4.93
C LYS A 128 17.33 16.43 -4.30
N ILE A 129 16.56 16.98 -3.40
CA ILE A 129 16.84 18.29 -2.76
C ILE A 129 16.39 18.23 -1.30
N SER A 130 16.98 19.10 -0.45
CA SER A 130 16.63 19.21 0.97
C SER A 130 15.32 19.99 1.15
N LEU A 131 14.21 19.37 0.75
CA LEU A 131 12.85 19.89 0.94
C LEU A 131 11.90 18.72 1.16
N ASP A 132 11.12 18.79 2.21
CA ASP A 132 10.12 17.79 2.56
C ASP A 132 9.12 17.57 1.41
N SER A 133 8.67 16.35 1.28
CA SER A 133 7.76 15.92 0.23
C SER A 133 6.68 14.99 0.78
N GLU A 134 5.68 14.72 -0.03
CA GLU A 134 4.61 13.78 0.30
C GLU A 134 4.30 12.88 -0.90
N LEU A 135 3.83 11.66 -0.59
CA LEU A 135 3.14 10.79 -1.55
C LEU A 135 1.66 10.77 -1.17
N ILE A 136 0.81 11.05 -2.14
CA ILE A 136 -0.63 11.19 -1.93
C ILE A 136 -1.38 10.35 -2.97
N TYR A 137 -2.36 9.54 -2.55
CA TYR A 137 -3.27 8.88 -3.47
C TYR A 137 -4.25 9.88 -4.09
N LEU A 138 -4.33 9.90 -5.42
CA LEU A 138 -5.31 10.71 -6.13
C LEU A 138 -6.66 9.98 -6.12
N ARG A 139 -7.54 10.35 -5.20
CA ARG A 139 -8.81 9.68 -4.91
C ARG A 139 -9.69 9.40 -6.15
N PRO A 140 -9.91 10.33 -7.08
CA PRO A 140 -10.78 10.07 -8.23
C PRO A 140 -10.25 8.99 -9.20
N ALA A 141 -8.93 8.77 -9.20
CA ALA A 141 -8.28 7.81 -10.08
C ALA A 141 -7.95 6.48 -9.38
N THR A 142 -7.78 6.48 -8.05
CA THR A 142 -7.49 5.27 -7.28
C THR A 142 -8.75 4.42 -7.12
N ARG A 143 -8.69 3.16 -7.55
CA ARG A 143 -9.84 2.23 -7.61
C ARG A 143 -9.44 0.83 -7.20
N MET A 144 -10.40 0.13 -6.63
CA MET A 144 -10.36 -1.33 -6.42
C MET A 144 -11.65 -1.95 -6.95
N VAL A 145 -11.55 -3.17 -7.46
CA VAL A 145 -12.69 -3.91 -7.99
C VAL A 145 -12.72 -5.34 -7.48
N THR A 146 -13.94 -5.88 -7.39
CA THR A 146 -14.18 -7.31 -7.13
C THR A 146 -14.01 -8.14 -8.40
N PRO A 147 -14.01 -9.49 -8.32
CA PRO A 147 -14.01 -10.38 -9.50
C PRO A 147 -15.17 -10.09 -10.48
N ASP A 148 -16.33 -9.69 -9.96
CA ASP A 148 -17.50 -9.30 -10.77
C ASP A 148 -17.39 -7.87 -11.33
N ASN A 149 -16.19 -7.28 -11.28
CA ASN A 149 -15.92 -5.91 -11.72
C ASN A 149 -16.78 -4.83 -11.02
N GLN A 150 -17.18 -5.10 -9.76
CA GLN A 150 -17.91 -4.13 -8.97
C GLN A 150 -16.90 -3.25 -8.20
N PRO A 151 -17.13 -1.93 -8.11
CA PRO A 151 -16.24 -1.05 -7.38
C PRO A 151 -16.27 -1.32 -5.88
N ILE A 152 -15.09 -1.38 -5.27
CA ILE A 152 -14.93 -1.41 -3.81
C ILE A 152 -14.73 0.03 -3.34
N THR A 153 -15.60 0.51 -2.45
CA THR A 153 -15.52 1.86 -1.90
C THR A 153 -14.33 1.97 -0.94
N ILE A 154 -13.35 2.78 -1.30
CA ILE A 154 -12.21 3.12 -0.43
C ILE A 154 -12.64 4.23 0.51
N LYS A 155 -12.60 3.98 1.83
CA LYS A 155 -13.03 4.94 2.84
C LYS A 155 -11.94 5.90 3.26
N SER A 156 -10.70 5.41 3.39
CA SER A 156 -9.56 6.20 3.83
C SER A 156 -8.37 6.07 2.89
N TYR A 157 -7.59 7.16 2.82
CA TYR A 157 -6.38 7.27 2.00
C TYR A 157 -5.25 7.82 2.87
N GLY A 158 -4.25 6.99 3.12
CA GLY A 158 -3.05 7.40 3.85
C GLY A 158 -2.16 8.31 3.02
N ILE A 159 -1.26 9.01 3.71
CA ILE A 159 -0.24 9.89 3.12
C ILE A 159 1.12 9.39 3.62
N ALA A 160 2.15 9.43 2.78
CA ALA A 160 3.52 9.26 3.24
C ALA A 160 4.23 10.63 3.26
N LYS A 161 4.86 10.94 4.39
CA LYS A 161 5.68 12.14 4.58
C LYS A 161 7.15 11.78 4.45
N ILE A 162 7.88 12.52 3.63
CA ILE A 162 9.30 12.35 3.41
C ILE A 162 10.01 13.62 3.88
N ASN A 163 10.73 13.51 4.99
CA ASN A 163 11.52 14.57 5.58
C ASN A 163 12.95 14.45 5.03
N VAL A 164 13.42 15.45 4.30
CA VAL A 164 14.72 15.43 3.61
C VAL A 164 15.67 16.45 4.24
N ASN A 165 16.73 15.95 4.87
CA ASN A 165 17.78 16.73 5.53
C ASN A 165 18.98 17.01 4.62
#